data_bb93cf6a76ef3df0c1a09f6b4d556845
#
_entry.id   bb93cf6a76ef3df0c1a09f6b4d556845
#
_cell.length_a   1.000
_cell.length_b   1.000
_cell.length_c   1.000
_cell.angle_alpha   90.00
_cell.angle_beta   90.00
_cell.angle_gamma   90.00
#
_symmetry.space_group_name_H-M   'P 1'
#
loop_
_entity.id
_entity.type
_entity.pdbx_description
1 polymer ?
#
loop_
_entity_poly.entity_id
_entity_poly.type
_entity_poly.pdbx_seq_one_letter_code
_entity_poly.pdbx_strand_id
1 'polypeptide(L)'
;MKRNKTWAWIVFAIGASYFLLPLLATIKFSLEIRKAGWTLDAYANVFADPRFQQTFGYSLLVGLCTVVVGLLIVVPAAYYVRLRAPQLRPIIEFVTLLPLIVPAIVLVFGYIRLYNSSSLLPLTNSNLGTATLLTFAYVALGLPYMYRAVDTGLRTIDVQTLTEAATIMGANQVQVITQVIFPNIIVAVLSGAFLTLAIVIGEFTIASLLNQQVFGVYMQNVGANRAYEPAALSIISFILTWGAMGMIAFLGRFAPKTAPRT
;
A
#
# COMPACT_ATOMS: atom_id res chain seq x y z
N MET A 1 14.33 38.07 12.24
CA MET A 1 14.56 37.78 10.81
C MET A 1 13.23 37.75 10.07
N LYS A 2 12.93 38.73 9.23
CA LYS A 2 11.76 38.70 8.33
C LYS A 2 11.98 37.58 7.31
N ARG A 3 11.32 36.45 7.49
CA ARG A 3 11.34 35.34 6.55
C ARG A 3 10.82 35.87 5.21
N ASN A 4 11.67 35.92 4.18
CA ASN A 4 11.29 36.35 2.82
C ASN A 4 10.22 35.40 2.28
N LYS A 5 8.95 35.76 2.50
CA LYS A 5 7.80 34.98 2.00
C LYS A 5 7.87 34.77 0.48
N THR A 6 8.41 35.76 -0.25
CA THR A 6 8.59 35.69 -1.72
C THR A 6 9.49 34.54 -2.13
N TRP A 7 10.63 34.36 -1.46
CA TRP A 7 11.55 33.25 -1.76
C TRP A 7 10.91 31.87 -1.50
N ALA A 8 10.15 31.76 -0.40
CA ALA A 8 9.42 30.54 -0.11
C ALA A 8 8.37 30.19 -1.20
N TRP A 9 7.67 31.19 -1.72
CA TRP A 9 6.71 30.99 -2.81
C TRP A 9 7.38 30.63 -4.13
N ILE A 10 8.55 31.20 -4.45
CA ILE A 10 9.33 30.84 -5.64
C ILE A 10 9.77 29.37 -5.56
N VAL A 11 10.36 28.95 -4.44
CA VAL A 11 10.80 27.57 -4.23
C VAL A 11 9.61 26.61 -4.30
N PHE A 12 8.47 26.97 -3.67
CA PHE A 12 7.24 26.19 -3.74
C PHE A 12 6.73 26.07 -5.19
N ALA A 13 6.69 27.16 -5.94
CA ALA A 13 6.22 27.17 -7.33
C ALA A 13 7.12 26.31 -8.23
N ILE A 14 8.44 26.38 -8.07
CA ILE A 14 9.39 25.53 -8.80
C ILE A 14 9.16 24.05 -8.47
N GLY A 15 9.05 23.71 -7.18
CA GLY A 15 8.80 22.35 -6.74
C GLY A 15 7.44 21.82 -7.23
N ALA A 16 6.38 22.63 -7.10
CA ALA A 16 5.05 22.27 -7.60
C ALA A 16 5.07 22.06 -9.12
N SER A 17 5.71 22.94 -9.89
CA SER A 17 5.84 22.81 -11.33
C SER A 17 6.59 21.53 -11.72
N TYR A 18 7.66 21.20 -11.02
CA TYR A 18 8.43 19.97 -11.26
C TYR A 18 7.58 18.69 -11.16
N PHE A 19 6.64 18.65 -10.21
CA PHE A 19 5.74 17.51 -10.06
C PHE A 19 4.50 17.57 -10.96
N LEU A 20 3.93 18.76 -11.17
CA LEU A 20 2.67 18.90 -11.90
C LEU A 20 2.86 18.87 -13.43
N LEU A 21 3.95 19.41 -13.97
CA LEU A 21 4.18 19.46 -15.41
C LEU A 21 4.22 18.06 -16.06
N PRO A 22 4.94 17.04 -15.53
CA PRO A 22 4.92 15.70 -16.09
C PRO A 22 3.52 15.08 -16.03
N LEU A 23 2.77 15.31 -14.95
CA LEU A 23 1.41 14.81 -14.80
C LEU A 23 0.46 15.43 -15.83
N LEU A 24 0.52 16.75 -16.01
CA LEU A 24 -0.26 17.46 -17.04
C LEU A 24 0.11 16.99 -18.45
N ALA A 25 1.41 16.78 -18.72
CA ALA A 25 1.89 16.22 -19.97
C ALA A 25 1.33 14.81 -20.22
N THR A 26 1.30 13.95 -19.18
CA THR A 26 0.73 12.61 -19.28
C THR A 26 -0.78 12.66 -19.53
N ILE A 27 -1.51 13.56 -18.85
CA ILE A 27 -2.95 13.77 -19.10
C ILE A 27 -3.17 14.21 -20.55
N LYS A 28 -2.42 15.24 -20.99
CA LYS A 28 -2.51 15.70 -22.38
C LYS A 28 -2.24 14.56 -23.35
N PHE A 29 -1.16 13.82 -23.16
CA PHE A 29 -0.76 12.71 -24.02
C PHE A 29 -1.79 11.57 -24.05
N SER A 30 -2.47 11.30 -22.94
CA SER A 30 -3.53 10.27 -22.87
C SER A 30 -4.81 10.68 -23.60
N LEU A 31 -5.03 11.97 -23.80
CA LEU A 31 -6.22 12.54 -24.45
C LEU A 31 -6.00 12.95 -25.90
N GLU A 32 -4.76 13.07 -26.38
CA GLU A 32 -4.42 13.59 -27.69
C GLU A 32 -3.78 12.48 -28.55
N ILE A 33 -4.60 11.86 -29.43
CA ILE A 33 -4.10 10.89 -30.41
C ILE A 33 -3.72 11.63 -31.70
N ARG A 34 -2.48 11.44 -32.16
CA ARG A 34 -1.81 12.19 -33.23
C ARG A 34 -2.63 12.37 -34.53
N LYS A 35 -3.56 11.47 -34.81
CA LYS A 35 -4.41 11.52 -36.02
C LYS A 35 -5.87 11.92 -35.75
N ALA A 36 -6.34 11.81 -34.50
CA ALA A 36 -7.73 12.00 -34.14
C ALA A 36 -7.99 13.28 -33.31
N GLY A 37 -6.92 14.00 -32.88
CA GLY A 37 -7.05 15.14 -31.98
C GLY A 37 -7.41 14.73 -30.54
N TRP A 38 -8.22 15.52 -29.87
CA TRP A 38 -8.67 15.24 -28.49
C TRP A 38 -9.74 14.13 -28.47
N THR A 39 -9.43 13.00 -27.82
CA THR A 39 -10.31 11.83 -27.76
C THR A 39 -10.10 11.04 -26.47
N LEU A 40 -11.10 10.26 -26.09
CA LEU A 40 -11.05 9.31 -24.97
C LEU A 40 -10.77 7.87 -25.45
N ASP A 41 -10.36 7.65 -26.69
CA ASP A 41 -10.19 6.31 -27.26
C ASP A 41 -9.16 5.47 -26.49
N ALA A 42 -8.07 6.08 -25.98
CA ALA A 42 -7.10 5.37 -25.15
C ALA A 42 -7.75 4.75 -23.88
N TYR A 43 -8.65 5.50 -23.26
CA TYR A 43 -9.40 5.02 -22.09
C TYR A 43 -10.44 3.96 -22.49
N ALA A 44 -11.17 4.19 -23.57
CA ALA A 44 -12.14 3.22 -24.10
C ALA A 44 -11.46 1.89 -24.43
N ASN A 45 -10.29 1.92 -25.09
CA ASN A 45 -9.50 0.74 -25.42
C ASN A 45 -9.01 -0.01 -24.17
N VAL A 46 -8.58 0.71 -23.12
CA VAL A 46 -8.19 0.11 -21.86
C VAL A 46 -9.35 -0.60 -21.18
N PHE A 47 -10.51 0.06 -21.06
CA PHE A 47 -11.67 -0.55 -20.41
C PHE A 47 -12.31 -1.66 -21.23
N ALA A 48 -12.17 -1.64 -22.55
CA ALA A 48 -12.64 -2.71 -23.43
C ALA A 48 -11.71 -3.93 -23.45
N ASP A 49 -10.46 -3.82 -22.99
CA ASP A 49 -9.52 -4.93 -22.94
C ASP A 49 -9.88 -5.88 -21.77
N PRO A 50 -10.28 -7.15 -22.03
CA PRO A 50 -10.59 -8.10 -20.96
C PRO A 50 -9.42 -8.36 -20.01
N ARG A 51 -8.17 -8.21 -20.50
CA ARG A 51 -6.97 -8.41 -19.69
C ARG A 51 -6.83 -7.33 -18.61
N PHE A 52 -7.28 -6.10 -18.89
CA PHE A 52 -7.31 -5.04 -17.87
C PHE A 52 -8.19 -5.45 -16.69
N GLN A 53 -9.41 -5.88 -16.96
CA GLN A 53 -10.36 -6.27 -15.91
C GLN A 53 -9.85 -7.46 -15.08
N GLN A 54 -9.32 -8.48 -15.76
CA GLN A 54 -8.77 -9.67 -15.11
C GLN A 54 -7.56 -9.36 -14.24
N THR A 55 -6.57 -8.65 -14.79
CA THR A 55 -5.32 -8.34 -14.07
C THR A 55 -5.55 -7.32 -12.95
N PHE A 56 -6.42 -6.34 -13.15
CA PHE A 56 -6.78 -5.38 -12.13
C PHE A 56 -7.57 -6.03 -10.99
N GLY A 57 -8.59 -6.85 -11.31
CA GLY A 57 -9.35 -7.60 -10.33
C GLY A 57 -8.47 -8.55 -9.51
N TYR A 58 -7.55 -9.25 -10.17
CA TYR A 58 -6.59 -10.12 -9.49
C TYR A 58 -5.63 -9.34 -8.59
N SER A 59 -5.09 -8.20 -9.05
CA SER A 59 -4.25 -7.33 -8.21
C SER A 59 -5.00 -6.80 -7.00
N LEU A 60 -6.26 -6.42 -7.17
CA LEU A 60 -7.08 -5.96 -6.05
C LEU A 60 -7.30 -7.07 -5.03
N LEU A 61 -7.59 -8.28 -5.47
CA LEU A 61 -7.76 -9.44 -4.60
C LEU A 61 -6.48 -9.75 -3.82
N VAL A 62 -5.34 -9.87 -4.49
CA VAL A 62 -4.03 -10.11 -3.85
C VAL A 62 -3.68 -8.96 -2.92
N GLY A 63 -3.93 -7.71 -3.33
CA GLY A 63 -3.71 -6.53 -2.51
C GLY A 63 -4.56 -6.51 -1.24
N LEU A 64 -5.85 -6.87 -1.33
CA LEU A 64 -6.73 -7.00 -0.16
C LEU A 64 -6.28 -8.14 0.77
N CYS A 65 -5.91 -9.30 0.22
CA CYS A 65 -5.31 -10.38 1.00
C CYS A 65 -4.04 -9.92 1.71
N THR A 66 -3.16 -9.19 1.02
CA THR A 66 -1.94 -8.59 1.58
C THR A 66 -2.25 -7.66 2.76
N VAL A 67 -3.24 -6.78 2.59
CA VAL A 67 -3.67 -5.86 3.65
C VAL A 67 -4.20 -6.63 4.86
N VAL A 68 -5.08 -7.59 4.65
CA VAL A 68 -5.66 -8.39 5.75
C VAL A 68 -4.56 -9.16 6.50
N VAL A 69 -3.72 -9.91 5.78
CA VAL A 69 -2.62 -10.67 6.41
C VAL A 69 -1.64 -9.74 7.11
N GLY A 70 -1.26 -8.63 6.46
CA GLY A 70 -0.37 -7.64 7.04
C GLY A 70 -0.91 -7.02 8.33
N LEU A 71 -2.19 -6.65 8.37
CA LEU A 71 -2.83 -6.11 9.57
C LEU A 71 -2.95 -7.14 10.69
N LEU A 72 -3.26 -8.39 10.37
CA LEU A 72 -3.31 -9.49 11.35
C LEU A 72 -1.95 -9.74 12.01
N ILE A 73 -0.85 -9.43 11.35
CA ILE A 73 0.51 -9.54 11.89
C ILE A 73 0.91 -8.26 12.62
N VAL A 74 0.73 -7.10 11.95
CA VAL A 74 1.29 -5.82 12.40
C VAL A 74 0.56 -5.27 13.61
N VAL A 75 -0.78 -5.33 13.64
CA VAL A 75 -1.56 -4.74 14.74
C VAL A 75 -1.29 -5.41 16.07
N PRO A 76 -1.36 -6.76 16.19
CA PRO A 76 -1.01 -7.42 17.45
C PRO A 76 0.46 -7.25 17.83
N ALA A 77 1.39 -7.30 16.85
CA ALA A 77 2.81 -7.13 17.10
C ALA A 77 3.13 -5.74 17.65
N ALA A 78 2.63 -4.68 17.02
CA ALA A 78 2.83 -3.30 17.46
C ALA A 78 2.21 -3.05 18.84
N TYR A 79 0.99 -3.58 19.08
CA TYR A 79 0.33 -3.51 20.38
C TYR A 79 1.15 -4.20 21.46
N TYR A 80 1.62 -5.42 21.23
CA TYR A 80 2.41 -6.18 22.19
C TYR A 80 3.75 -5.50 22.51
N VAL A 81 4.46 -5.05 21.48
CA VAL A 81 5.73 -4.33 21.63
C VAL A 81 5.53 -3.06 22.47
N ARG A 82 4.45 -2.33 22.22
CA ARG A 82 4.18 -1.09 22.94
C ARG A 82 3.82 -1.32 24.41
N LEU A 83 3.07 -2.38 24.72
CA LEU A 83 2.53 -2.63 26.06
C LEU A 83 3.50 -3.44 26.93
N ARG A 84 4.10 -4.50 26.37
CA ARG A 84 4.84 -5.51 27.17
C ARG A 84 6.32 -5.62 26.86
N ALA A 85 6.77 -5.16 25.71
CA ALA A 85 8.15 -5.36 25.28
C ALA A 85 8.76 -4.12 24.59
N PRO A 86 8.71 -2.92 25.23
CA PRO A 86 9.19 -1.69 24.61
C PRO A 86 10.68 -1.74 24.22
N GLN A 87 11.47 -2.58 24.88
CA GLN A 87 12.88 -2.82 24.53
C GLN A 87 13.07 -3.49 23.16
N LEU A 88 12.06 -4.20 22.62
CA LEU A 88 12.12 -4.84 21.30
C LEU A 88 11.79 -3.86 20.17
N ARG A 89 11.32 -2.68 20.48
CA ARG A 89 10.89 -1.68 19.51
C ARG A 89 11.97 -1.35 18.46
N PRO A 90 13.24 -1.07 18.82
CA PRO A 90 14.26 -0.76 17.80
C PRO A 90 14.50 -1.94 16.85
N ILE A 91 14.42 -3.18 17.36
CA ILE A 91 14.57 -4.39 16.55
C ILE A 91 13.43 -4.54 15.56
N ILE A 92 12.18 -4.36 16.02
CA ILE A 92 11.01 -4.45 15.16
C ILE A 92 10.99 -3.32 14.13
N GLU A 93 11.32 -2.08 14.51
CA GLU A 93 11.47 -0.97 13.58
C GLU A 93 12.54 -1.29 12.50
N PHE A 94 13.69 -1.84 12.89
CA PHE A 94 14.72 -2.25 11.95
C PHE A 94 14.24 -3.36 11.01
N VAL A 95 13.63 -4.43 11.53
CA VAL A 95 13.13 -5.56 10.74
C VAL A 95 12.05 -5.11 9.74
N THR A 96 11.15 -4.24 10.16
CA THR A 96 10.10 -3.72 9.27
C THR A 96 10.65 -2.81 8.16
N LEU A 97 11.84 -2.23 8.32
CA LEU A 97 12.51 -1.42 7.29
C LEU A 97 13.35 -2.24 6.31
N LEU A 98 13.67 -3.51 6.62
CA LEU A 98 14.49 -4.36 5.74
C LEU A 98 13.99 -4.43 4.30
N PRO A 99 12.66 -4.51 4.02
CA PRO A 99 12.17 -4.55 2.64
C PRO A 99 12.45 -3.28 1.82
N LEU A 100 12.74 -2.15 2.45
CA LEU A 100 13.18 -0.93 1.75
C LEU A 100 14.67 -0.96 1.38
N ILE A 101 15.45 -1.78 2.08
CA ILE A 101 16.91 -1.89 1.90
C ILE A 101 17.22 -3.05 0.95
N VAL A 102 16.51 -4.16 1.12
CA VAL A 102 16.70 -5.38 0.30
C VAL A 102 15.95 -5.20 -1.03
N PRO A 103 16.65 -5.28 -2.18
CA PRO A 103 15.97 -5.20 -3.48
C PRO A 103 14.93 -6.32 -3.63
N ALA A 104 13.76 -5.98 -4.19
CA ALA A 104 12.65 -6.93 -4.38
C ALA A 104 13.07 -8.19 -5.17
N ILE A 105 13.98 -8.04 -6.13
CA ILE A 105 14.53 -9.14 -6.91
C ILE A 105 15.25 -10.18 -6.04
N VAL A 106 15.98 -9.73 -5.01
CA VAL A 106 16.71 -10.64 -4.10
C VAL A 106 15.72 -11.48 -3.28
N LEU A 107 14.63 -10.84 -2.80
CA LEU A 107 13.56 -11.52 -2.08
C LEU A 107 12.93 -12.63 -2.94
N VAL A 108 12.61 -12.32 -4.21
CA VAL A 108 11.97 -13.29 -5.10
C VAL A 108 12.88 -14.45 -5.45
N PHE A 109 14.15 -14.21 -5.75
CA PHE A 109 15.10 -15.30 -5.97
C PHE A 109 15.28 -16.18 -4.73
N GLY A 110 15.25 -15.57 -3.52
CA GLY A 110 15.19 -16.32 -2.27
C GLY A 110 13.97 -17.25 -2.20
N TYR A 111 12.78 -16.75 -2.55
CA TYR A 111 11.54 -17.54 -2.58
C TYR A 111 11.60 -18.66 -3.62
N ILE A 112 12.02 -18.37 -4.85
CA ILE A 112 12.15 -19.38 -5.91
C ILE A 112 13.11 -20.50 -5.47
N ARG A 113 14.22 -20.15 -4.81
CA ARG A 113 15.19 -21.12 -4.33
C ARG A 113 14.69 -21.95 -3.15
N LEU A 114 13.98 -21.34 -2.21
CA LEU A 114 13.47 -22.01 -1.01
C LEU A 114 12.23 -22.86 -1.27
N TYR A 115 11.38 -22.48 -2.23
CA TYR A 115 10.08 -23.08 -2.49
C TYR A 115 9.97 -23.73 -3.87
N ASN A 116 11.12 -24.12 -4.46
CA ASN A 116 11.18 -24.82 -5.75
C ASN A 116 10.59 -26.24 -5.68
N SER A 117 10.51 -26.90 -6.83
CA SER A 117 9.96 -28.26 -6.99
C SER A 117 10.62 -29.34 -6.12
N SER A 118 11.87 -29.12 -5.68
CA SER A 118 12.63 -30.08 -4.86
C SER A 118 12.60 -29.73 -3.36
N SER A 119 11.88 -28.69 -2.96
CA SER A 119 11.78 -28.28 -1.56
C SER A 119 10.71 -29.06 -0.80
N LEU A 120 10.75 -28.98 0.55
CA LEU A 120 9.72 -29.56 1.42
C LEU A 120 8.32 -28.92 1.20
N LEU A 121 8.28 -27.68 0.74
CA LEU A 121 7.07 -26.94 0.41
C LEU A 121 7.19 -26.36 -1.00
N PRO A 122 6.84 -27.12 -2.05
CA PRO A 122 7.05 -26.73 -3.45
C PRO A 122 5.97 -25.75 -3.94
N LEU A 123 5.91 -24.55 -3.35
CA LEU A 123 4.87 -23.56 -3.64
C LEU A 123 4.98 -22.98 -5.06
N THR A 124 6.17 -23.04 -5.68
CA THR A 124 6.34 -22.56 -7.06
C THR A 124 5.71 -23.47 -8.12
N ASN A 125 5.27 -24.68 -7.76
CA ASN A 125 4.70 -25.65 -8.70
C ASN A 125 3.20 -25.43 -8.99
N SER A 126 2.54 -24.54 -8.27
CA SER A 126 1.10 -24.28 -8.45
C SER A 126 0.79 -22.79 -8.49
N ASN A 127 -0.26 -22.43 -9.24
CA ASN A 127 -0.73 -21.04 -9.29
C ASN A 127 -1.15 -20.52 -7.92
N LEU A 128 -1.76 -21.37 -7.09
CA LEU A 128 -2.13 -20.98 -5.71
C LEU A 128 -0.88 -20.78 -4.84
N GLY A 129 0.12 -21.63 -4.98
CA GLY A 129 1.37 -21.50 -4.24
C GLY A 129 2.12 -20.21 -4.61
N THR A 130 2.24 -19.91 -5.91
CA THR A 130 2.88 -18.66 -6.37
C THR A 130 2.07 -17.43 -5.98
N ALA A 131 0.73 -17.49 -5.98
CA ALA A 131 -0.12 -16.42 -5.47
C ALA A 131 0.07 -16.20 -3.96
N THR A 132 0.25 -17.28 -3.20
CA THR A 132 0.56 -17.22 -1.76
C THR A 132 1.93 -16.58 -1.54
N LEU A 133 2.96 -16.99 -2.28
CA LEU A 133 4.29 -16.37 -2.21
C LEU A 133 4.24 -14.89 -2.57
N LEU A 134 3.48 -14.52 -3.61
CA LEU A 134 3.27 -13.13 -4.01
C LEU A 134 2.62 -12.33 -2.88
N THR A 135 1.58 -12.88 -2.25
CA THR A 135 0.89 -12.22 -1.12
C THR A 135 1.86 -11.96 0.05
N PHE A 136 2.66 -12.96 0.45
CA PHE A 136 3.63 -12.78 1.54
C PHE A 136 4.79 -11.85 1.16
N ALA A 137 5.24 -11.84 -0.09
CA ALA A 137 6.21 -10.87 -0.58
C ALA A 137 5.65 -9.45 -0.51
N TYR A 138 4.38 -9.27 -0.86
CA TYR A 138 3.70 -7.99 -0.76
C TYR A 138 3.43 -7.56 0.69
N VAL A 139 3.16 -8.51 1.59
CA VAL A 139 3.13 -8.22 3.04
C VAL A 139 4.48 -7.68 3.48
N ALA A 140 5.58 -8.32 3.09
CA ALA A 140 6.92 -7.84 3.42
C ALA A 140 7.15 -6.41 2.89
N LEU A 141 6.81 -6.12 1.62
CA LEU A 141 6.88 -4.75 1.06
C LEU A 141 6.01 -3.74 1.81
N GLY A 142 4.85 -4.15 2.29
CA GLY A 142 3.91 -3.32 3.02
C GLY A 142 4.31 -3.05 4.48
N LEU A 143 5.15 -3.92 5.08
CA LEU A 143 5.51 -3.84 6.50
C LEU A 143 5.95 -2.44 6.98
N PRO A 144 6.86 -1.73 6.29
CA PRO A 144 7.32 -0.44 6.77
C PRO A 144 6.19 0.58 6.87
N TYR A 145 5.27 0.55 5.93
CA TYR A 145 4.14 1.49 5.84
C TYR A 145 3.06 1.15 6.86
N MET A 146 2.66 -0.12 6.94
CA MET A 146 1.66 -0.59 7.90
C MET A 146 2.14 -0.41 9.34
N TYR A 147 3.37 -0.84 9.66
CA TYR A 147 3.90 -0.73 11.01
C TYR A 147 4.01 0.72 11.47
N ARG A 148 4.54 1.62 10.64
CA ARG A 148 4.61 3.05 10.96
C ARG A 148 3.25 3.68 11.20
N ALA A 149 2.28 3.36 10.36
CA ALA A 149 0.93 3.89 10.51
C ALA A 149 0.30 3.41 11.84
N VAL A 150 0.35 2.10 12.11
CA VAL A 150 -0.19 1.49 13.32
C VAL A 150 0.53 2.00 14.59
N ASP A 151 1.88 2.02 14.60
CA ASP A 151 2.64 2.54 15.74
C ASP A 151 2.33 4.01 16.01
N THR A 152 2.20 4.83 14.96
CA THR A 152 1.79 6.23 15.09
C THR A 152 0.38 6.34 15.68
N GLY A 153 -0.57 5.53 15.22
CA GLY A 153 -1.93 5.48 15.79
C GLY A 153 -1.91 5.08 17.28
N LEU A 154 -1.15 4.05 17.64
CA LEU A 154 -1.02 3.61 19.03
C LEU A 154 -0.37 4.68 19.94
N ARG A 155 0.41 5.62 19.40
CA ARG A 155 0.98 6.73 20.18
C ARG A 155 -0.03 7.82 20.50
N THR A 156 -1.14 7.90 19.79
CA THR A 156 -2.17 8.93 20.01
C THR A 156 -3.12 8.58 21.14
N ILE A 157 -3.13 7.32 21.60
CA ILE A 157 -4.00 6.81 22.65
C ILE A 157 -3.19 6.31 23.86
N ASP A 158 -3.82 6.26 25.01
CA ASP A 158 -3.24 5.62 26.20
C ASP A 158 -3.57 4.11 26.18
N VAL A 159 -2.69 3.36 25.49
CA VAL A 159 -2.86 1.90 25.31
C VAL A 159 -2.92 1.16 26.63
N GLN A 160 -2.12 1.59 27.63
CA GLN A 160 -2.05 0.93 28.91
C GLN A 160 -3.37 1.07 29.67
N THR A 161 -3.82 2.32 29.89
CA THR A 161 -5.08 2.57 30.61
C THR A 161 -6.28 1.92 29.94
N LEU A 162 -6.36 1.96 28.60
CA LEU A 162 -7.44 1.32 27.85
C LEU A 162 -7.42 -0.21 28.00
N THR A 163 -6.23 -0.81 28.00
CA THR A 163 -6.08 -2.25 28.18
C THR A 163 -6.45 -2.68 29.59
N GLU A 164 -5.97 -1.97 30.62
CA GLU A 164 -6.26 -2.25 32.01
C GLU A 164 -7.76 -2.11 32.30
N ALA A 165 -8.39 -1.04 31.87
CA ALA A 165 -9.84 -0.83 32.03
C ALA A 165 -10.66 -1.95 31.39
N ALA A 166 -10.34 -2.34 30.15
CA ALA A 166 -11.03 -3.43 29.46
C ALA A 166 -10.82 -4.79 30.17
N THR A 167 -9.61 -5.04 30.68
CA THR A 167 -9.30 -6.29 31.40
C THR A 167 -10.05 -6.35 32.74
N ILE A 168 -10.18 -5.25 33.46
CA ILE A 168 -10.99 -5.18 34.69
C ILE A 168 -12.45 -5.50 34.42
N MET A 169 -12.96 -5.10 33.23
CA MET A 169 -14.32 -5.45 32.77
C MET A 169 -14.45 -6.88 32.25
N GLY A 170 -13.39 -7.70 32.31
CA GLY A 170 -13.40 -9.12 31.92
C GLY A 170 -13.07 -9.39 30.45
N ALA A 171 -12.60 -8.39 29.69
CA ALA A 171 -12.22 -8.57 28.29
C ALA A 171 -10.94 -9.41 28.17
N ASN A 172 -10.95 -10.39 27.25
CA ASN A 172 -9.75 -11.11 26.88
C ASN A 172 -8.89 -10.29 25.90
N GLN A 173 -7.64 -10.73 25.64
CA GLN A 173 -6.69 -9.96 24.80
C GLN A 173 -7.20 -9.73 23.38
N VAL A 174 -7.90 -10.68 22.78
CA VAL A 174 -8.48 -10.52 21.43
C VAL A 174 -9.55 -9.44 21.45
N GLN A 175 -10.42 -9.44 22.46
CA GLN A 175 -11.45 -8.41 22.64
C GLN A 175 -10.84 -7.04 22.87
N VAL A 176 -9.79 -6.94 23.69
CA VAL A 176 -9.06 -5.68 23.90
C VAL A 176 -8.54 -5.14 22.57
N ILE A 177 -7.87 -5.97 21.77
CA ILE A 177 -7.32 -5.53 20.47
C ILE A 177 -8.44 -5.15 19.50
N THR A 178 -9.45 -6.00 19.32
CA THR A 178 -10.46 -5.84 18.26
C THR A 178 -11.57 -4.85 18.61
N GLN A 179 -11.96 -4.75 19.87
CA GLN A 179 -13.11 -3.94 20.30
C GLN A 179 -12.71 -2.61 20.96
N VAL A 180 -11.47 -2.52 21.47
CA VAL A 180 -11.00 -1.32 22.18
C VAL A 180 -9.88 -0.63 21.38
N ILE A 181 -8.79 -1.31 21.12
CA ILE A 181 -7.60 -0.66 20.50
C ILE A 181 -7.84 -0.37 19.01
N PHE A 182 -8.25 -1.38 18.24
CA PHE A 182 -8.41 -1.26 16.78
C PHE A 182 -9.38 -0.14 16.37
N PRO A 183 -10.58 0.01 16.97
CA PRO A 183 -11.47 1.13 16.63
C PRO A 183 -10.88 2.50 16.92
N ASN A 184 -10.08 2.63 17.98
CA ASN A 184 -9.45 3.90 18.35
C ASN A 184 -8.29 4.30 17.44
N ILE A 185 -7.70 3.37 16.70
CA ILE A 185 -6.62 3.63 15.75
C ILE A 185 -7.03 3.40 14.29
N ILE A 186 -8.32 3.24 14.02
CA ILE A 186 -8.84 2.83 12.70
C ILE A 186 -8.35 3.74 11.56
N VAL A 187 -8.25 5.05 11.78
CA VAL A 187 -7.75 6.00 10.75
C VAL A 187 -6.29 5.71 10.40
N ALA A 188 -5.47 5.41 11.40
CA ALA A 188 -4.07 5.06 11.18
C ALA A 188 -3.95 3.70 10.48
N VAL A 189 -4.76 2.72 10.88
CA VAL A 189 -4.84 1.40 10.23
C VAL A 189 -5.23 1.54 8.77
N LEU A 190 -6.30 2.29 8.47
CA LEU A 190 -6.73 2.56 7.10
C LEU A 190 -5.64 3.26 6.29
N SER A 191 -4.93 4.24 6.86
CA SER A 191 -3.84 4.93 6.18
C SER A 191 -2.72 3.96 5.76
N GLY A 192 -2.30 3.06 6.67
CA GLY A 192 -1.31 2.02 6.35
C GLY A 192 -1.82 1.01 5.32
N ALA A 193 -3.07 0.58 5.44
CA ALA A 193 -3.72 -0.35 4.53
C ALA A 193 -3.80 0.19 3.10
N PHE A 194 -4.27 1.42 2.92
CA PHE A 194 -4.39 2.05 1.61
C PHE A 194 -3.03 2.34 0.97
N LEU A 195 -2.04 2.79 1.77
CA LEU A 195 -0.70 3.00 1.24
C LEU A 195 -0.07 1.70 0.76
N THR A 196 -0.25 0.61 1.51
CA THR A 196 0.17 -0.73 1.09
C THR A 196 -0.56 -1.17 -0.17
N LEU A 197 -1.88 -1.00 -0.24
CA LEU A 197 -2.68 -1.36 -1.42
C LEU A 197 -2.21 -0.59 -2.66
N ALA A 198 -1.94 0.71 -2.53
CA ALA A 198 -1.45 1.54 -3.63
C ALA A 198 -0.09 1.05 -4.17
N ILE A 199 0.83 0.64 -3.28
CA ILE A 199 2.13 0.08 -3.67
C ILE A 199 1.96 -1.27 -4.37
N VAL A 200 1.12 -2.14 -3.83
CA VAL A 200 0.90 -3.50 -4.34
C VAL A 200 0.23 -3.49 -5.72
N ILE A 201 -0.75 -2.62 -5.96
CA ILE A 201 -1.43 -2.55 -7.27
C ILE A 201 -0.45 -2.19 -8.39
N GLY A 202 0.51 -1.31 -8.15
CA GLY A 202 1.52 -0.91 -9.14
C GLY A 202 2.78 -1.78 -9.17
N GLU A 203 2.85 -2.83 -8.33
CA GLU A 203 4.05 -3.65 -8.26
C GLU A 203 4.21 -4.55 -9.49
N PHE A 204 5.40 -4.53 -10.07
CA PHE A 204 5.74 -5.25 -11.29
C PHE A 204 6.81 -6.33 -11.06
N THR A 205 7.85 -6.01 -10.29
CA THR A 205 9.09 -6.80 -10.25
C THR A 205 8.87 -8.19 -9.65
N ILE A 206 8.24 -8.25 -8.49
CA ILE A 206 7.97 -9.51 -7.78
C ILE A 206 6.99 -10.36 -8.58
N ALA A 207 5.91 -9.73 -9.07
CA ALA A 207 4.88 -10.44 -9.80
C ALA A 207 5.40 -11.01 -11.12
N SER A 208 6.19 -10.25 -11.89
CA SER A 208 6.75 -10.74 -13.16
C SER A 208 7.69 -11.91 -12.96
N LEU A 209 8.54 -11.88 -11.93
CA LEU A 209 9.48 -12.95 -11.61
C LEU A 209 8.77 -14.22 -11.08
N LEU A 210 7.63 -14.07 -10.42
CA LEU A 210 6.76 -15.18 -10.01
C LEU A 210 5.77 -15.60 -11.10
N ASN A 211 5.89 -15.05 -12.32
CA ASN A 211 5.00 -15.32 -13.46
C ASN A 211 3.51 -15.07 -13.15
N GLN A 212 3.21 -14.04 -12.36
CA GLN A 212 1.85 -13.67 -11.99
C GLN A 212 1.35 -12.49 -12.84
N GLN A 213 0.16 -12.67 -13.43
CA GLN A 213 -0.45 -11.68 -14.33
C GLN A 213 -1.24 -10.63 -13.51
N VAL A 214 -0.51 -9.71 -12.86
CA VAL A 214 -1.07 -8.58 -12.11
C VAL A 214 -1.15 -7.32 -12.97
N PHE A 215 -1.84 -6.29 -12.46
CA PHE A 215 -2.01 -5.02 -13.14
C PHE A 215 -0.68 -4.33 -13.49
N GLY A 216 0.34 -4.36 -12.60
CA GLY A 216 1.66 -3.81 -12.88
C GLY A 216 2.34 -4.48 -14.09
N VAL A 217 2.22 -5.81 -14.22
CA VAL A 217 2.71 -6.59 -15.37
C VAL A 217 1.93 -6.24 -16.64
N TYR A 218 0.60 -6.13 -16.55
CA TYR A 218 -0.24 -5.70 -17.68
C TYR A 218 0.16 -4.30 -18.17
N MET A 219 0.32 -3.34 -17.25
CA MET A 219 0.71 -1.97 -17.58
C MET A 219 2.06 -1.92 -18.30
N GLN A 220 3.05 -2.70 -17.86
CA GLN A 220 4.35 -2.81 -18.50
C GLN A 220 4.23 -3.39 -19.93
N ASN A 221 3.44 -4.45 -20.09
CA ASN A 221 3.23 -5.08 -21.40
C ASN A 221 2.52 -4.14 -22.39
N VAL A 222 1.52 -3.39 -21.93
CA VAL A 222 0.84 -2.36 -22.73
C VAL A 222 1.82 -1.27 -23.11
N GLY A 223 2.68 -0.83 -22.15
CA GLY A 223 3.72 0.18 -22.38
C GLY A 223 4.74 -0.19 -23.44
N ALA A 224 5.05 -1.48 -23.58
CA ALA A 224 5.96 -1.96 -24.61
C ALA A 224 5.35 -2.00 -26.03
N ASN A 225 4.01 -2.07 -26.13
CA ASN A 225 3.34 -2.36 -27.40
C ASN A 225 2.38 -1.26 -27.88
N ARG A 226 1.98 -0.32 -27.02
CA ARG A 226 1.02 0.74 -27.31
C ARG A 226 1.54 2.10 -26.87
N ALA A 227 1.16 3.18 -27.56
CA ALA A 227 1.69 4.50 -27.33
C ALA A 227 0.88 5.30 -26.29
N TYR A 228 -0.43 5.29 -26.36
CA TYR A 228 -1.33 6.20 -25.61
C TYR A 228 -1.98 5.54 -24.39
N GLU A 229 -2.31 4.25 -24.49
CA GLU A 229 -2.95 3.48 -23.42
C GLU A 229 -2.12 3.43 -22.13
N PRO A 230 -0.77 3.37 -22.14
CA PRO A 230 0.02 3.44 -20.90
C PRO A 230 -0.17 4.76 -20.14
N ALA A 231 -0.33 5.87 -20.86
CA ALA A 231 -0.62 7.16 -20.24
C ALA A 231 -2.01 7.17 -19.61
N ALA A 232 -3.02 6.62 -20.31
CA ALA A 232 -4.36 6.45 -19.74
C ALA A 232 -4.36 5.55 -18.50
N LEU A 233 -3.64 4.42 -18.53
CA LEU A 233 -3.45 3.53 -17.36
C LEU A 233 -2.79 4.24 -16.18
N SER A 234 -1.78 5.06 -16.44
CA SER A 234 -1.13 5.87 -15.41
C SER A 234 -2.11 6.85 -14.75
N ILE A 235 -2.93 7.54 -15.54
CA ILE A 235 -3.95 8.45 -15.01
C ILE A 235 -5.02 7.71 -14.22
N ILE A 236 -5.49 6.54 -14.69
CA ILE A 236 -6.40 5.68 -13.94
C ILE A 236 -5.80 5.29 -12.60
N SER A 237 -4.53 4.88 -12.57
CA SER A 237 -3.81 4.54 -11.33
C SER A 237 -3.72 5.72 -10.36
N PHE A 238 -3.44 6.93 -10.87
CA PHE A 238 -3.46 8.15 -10.06
C PHE A 238 -4.84 8.43 -9.47
N ILE A 239 -5.89 8.36 -10.27
CA ILE A 239 -7.28 8.61 -9.81
C ILE A 239 -7.65 7.60 -8.72
N LEU A 240 -7.31 6.32 -8.89
CA LEU A 240 -7.57 5.29 -7.91
C LEU A 240 -6.83 5.55 -6.59
N THR A 241 -5.53 5.90 -6.67
CA THR A 241 -4.72 6.20 -5.49
C THR A 241 -5.24 7.44 -4.74
N TRP A 242 -5.55 8.51 -5.47
CA TRP A 242 -6.07 9.73 -4.88
C TRP A 242 -7.49 9.55 -4.36
N GLY A 243 -8.32 8.78 -5.07
CA GLY A 243 -9.65 8.39 -4.61
C GLY A 243 -9.58 7.60 -3.29
N ALA A 244 -8.66 6.66 -3.17
CA ALA A 244 -8.40 5.92 -1.95
C ALA A 244 -7.96 6.84 -0.81
N MET A 245 -7.01 7.77 -1.04
CA MET A 245 -6.59 8.76 -0.05
C MET A 245 -7.76 9.69 0.37
N GLY A 246 -8.56 10.13 -0.59
CA GLY A 246 -9.77 10.93 -0.32
C GLY A 246 -10.79 10.17 0.54
N MET A 247 -10.97 8.88 0.30
CA MET A 247 -11.83 8.01 1.09
C MET A 247 -11.32 7.88 2.53
N ILE A 248 -10.01 7.72 2.77
CA ILE A 248 -9.43 7.72 4.12
C ILE A 248 -9.75 9.03 4.84
N ALA A 249 -9.49 10.16 4.17
CA ALA A 249 -9.74 11.47 4.74
C ALA A 249 -11.23 11.68 5.08
N PHE A 250 -12.12 11.14 4.26
CA PHE A 250 -13.57 11.17 4.49
C PHE A 250 -13.96 10.30 5.68
N LEU A 251 -13.52 9.03 5.71
CA LEU A 251 -13.79 8.10 6.82
C LEU A 251 -13.18 8.61 8.14
N GLY A 252 -12.01 9.25 8.09
CA GLY A 252 -11.36 9.86 9.25
C GLY A 252 -12.20 10.96 9.92
N ARG A 253 -13.13 11.59 9.20
CA ARG A 253 -14.05 12.60 9.79
C ARG A 253 -15.09 11.97 10.72
N PHE A 254 -15.40 10.71 10.55
CA PHE A 254 -16.34 9.95 11.37
C PHE A 254 -15.67 9.17 12.50
N ALA A 255 -14.34 9.17 12.57
CA ALA A 255 -13.63 8.55 13.67
C ALA A 255 -13.89 9.30 14.98
N PRO A 256 -14.06 8.60 16.13
CA PRO A 256 -14.25 9.24 17.42
C PRO A 256 -13.09 10.18 17.70
N LYS A 257 -13.41 11.46 17.99
CA LYS A 257 -12.41 12.45 18.42
C LYS A 257 -11.90 12.04 19.79
N THR A 258 -10.68 11.57 19.88
CA THR A 258 -10.00 11.41 21.17
C THR A 258 -9.94 12.77 21.85
N ALA A 259 -10.45 12.86 23.09
CA ALA A 259 -10.40 14.10 23.86
C ALA A 259 -8.95 14.60 23.96
N PRO A 260 -8.71 15.93 23.83
CA PRO A 260 -7.36 16.45 23.99
C PRO A 260 -6.86 16.14 25.40
N ARG A 261 -5.63 15.66 25.51
CA ARG A 261 -4.94 15.54 26.80
C ARG A 261 -4.81 16.95 27.39
N THR A 262 -5.53 17.22 28.48
CA THR A 262 -5.29 18.36 29.36
C THR A 262 -4.03 18.11 30.18
#